data_f31546b5a0ec68af0807f701cc47d186
#
_entry.id   f31546b5a0ec68af0807f701cc47d186
#
_cell.length_a   1.000
_cell.length_b   1.000
_cell.length_c   1.000
_cell.angle_alpha   90.00
_cell.angle_beta   90.00
_cell.angle_gamma   90.00
#
_symmetry.space_group_name_H-M   'P 1'
#
loop_
_entity.id
_entity.type
_entity.pdbx_description
1 polymer ?
#
loop_
_entity_poly.entity_id
_entity_poly.type
_entity_poly.pdbx_seq_one_letter_code
_entity_poly.pdbx_strand_id
1 'polypeptide(L)'
;MSRRHGLWLLLCAASLAASGCATKEAAQRSEVQKLQARAAYDRALSYLNDKQPAPAMTALQEAISVNPNQAVYRDTLGVVLLELGRPDMAIEHFQKAVEIDPIYADAYFHLGTALAEARKWDDAVAAYKKALSLPTLTIPESANQNLGLALYHLKRYQEAEQTLRFAISLDPKLQAAYYNLGLVFVAENRKEEAKAVFRQATQLAPDSPVGQAAQDRLKALGESAK
;
A
#
# COMPACT_ATOMS: atom_id res chain seq x y z
N MET A 1 43.15 -57.69 -9.30
CA MET A 1 41.84 -57.07 -9.25
C MET A 1 41.81 -55.70 -8.44
N SER A 2 42.86 -54.91 -8.42
CA SER A 2 42.94 -53.75 -7.44
C SER A 2 43.03 -52.36 -8.07
N ARG A 3 43.21 -52.22 -9.39
CA ARG A 3 43.35 -50.90 -10.03
C ARG A 3 42.03 -50.21 -10.47
N ARG A 4 40.95 -50.96 -10.60
CA ARG A 4 39.65 -50.40 -11.06
C ARG A 4 38.86 -49.67 -10.00
N HIS A 5 39.03 -50.03 -8.72
CA HIS A 5 38.31 -49.39 -7.59
C HIS A 5 38.83 -47.99 -7.23
N GLY A 6 40.13 -47.72 -7.45
CA GLY A 6 40.72 -46.40 -7.16
C GLY A 6 40.27 -45.31 -8.14
N LEU A 7 39.99 -45.67 -9.40
CA LEU A 7 39.59 -44.73 -10.42
C LEU A 7 38.15 -44.22 -10.20
N TRP A 8 37.25 -45.11 -9.71
CA TRP A 8 35.86 -44.74 -9.38
C TRP A 8 35.75 -43.82 -8.17
N LEU A 9 36.58 -44.01 -7.13
CA LEU A 9 36.60 -43.15 -5.96
C LEU A 9 37.15 -41.75 -6.26
N LEU A 10 38.15 -41.64 -7.15
CA LEU A 10 38.67 -40.33 -7.60
C LEU A 10 37.68 -39.57 -8.49
N LEU A 11 36.91 -40.25 -9.34
CA LEU A 11 35.88 -39.65 -10.17
C LEU A 11 34.68 -39.15 -9.30
N CYS A 12 34.27 -39.91 -8.29
CA CYS A 12 33.23 -39.49 -7.35
C CYS A 12 33.68 -38.33 -6.47
N ALA A 13 34.91 -38.27 -5.99
CA ALA A 13 35.44 -37.17 -5.21
C ALA A 13 35.57 -35.87 -6.04
N ALA A 14 35.98 -36.00 -7.32
CA ALA A 14 36.07 -34.83 -8.21
C ALA A 14 34.70 -34.28 -8.57
N SER A 15 33.67 -35.14 -8.74
CA SER A 15 32.29 -34.69 -9.00
C SER A 15 31.65 -33.99 -7.79
N LEU A 16 31.92 -34.44 -6.57
CA LEU A 16 31.46 -33.79 -5.32
C LEU A 16 32.17 -32.48 -5.08
N ALA A 17 33.45 -32.34 -5.36
CA ALA A 17 34.18 -31.09 -5.25
C ALA A 17 33.71 -30.05 -6.29
N ALA A 18 33.48 -30.47 -7.54
CA ALA A 18 32.95 -29.61 -8.58
C ALA A 18 31.53 -29.11 -8.25
N SER A 19 30.68 -29.98 -7.69
CA SER A 19 29.31 -29.60 -7.23
C SER A 19 29.38 -28.59 -6.09
N GLY A 20 30.29 -28.75 -5.13
CA GLY A 20 30.47 -27.83 -4.00
C GLY A 20 31.01 -26.46 -4.41
N CYS A 21 31.88 -26.38 -5.42
CA CYS A 21 32.34 -25.08 -5.96
C CYS A 21 31.24 -24.39 -6.75
N ALA A 22 30.48 -25.10 -7.58
CA ALA A 22 29.38 -24.52 -8.36
C ALA A 22 28.25 -23.94 -7.45
N THR A 23 27.95 -24.63 -6.34
CA THR A 23 26.95 -24.13 -5.36
C THR A 23 27.44 -22.89 -4.62
N LYS A 24 28.74 -22.81 -4.25
CA LYS A 24 29.31 -21.61 -3.63
C LYS A 24 29.31 -20.40 -4.58
N GLU A 25 29.69 -20.61 -5.83
CA GLU A 25 29.66 -19.54 -6.83
C GLU A 25 28.23 -19.06 -7.11
N ALA A 26 27.25 -19.96 -7.19
CA ALA A 26 25.84 -19.60 -7.36
C ALA A 26 25.30 -18.79 -6.16
N ALA A 27 25.64 -19.21 -4.93
CA ALA A 27 25.28 -18.48 -3.73
C ALA A 27 25.93 -17.07 -3.70
N GLN A 28 27.20 -16.96 -4.07
CA GLN A 28 27.91 -15.68 -4.11
C GLN A 28 27.32 -14.75 -5.19
N ARG A 29 26.97 -15.25 -6.37
CA ARG A 29 26.28 -14.48 -7.42
C ARG A 29 24.91 -13.98 -6.93
N SER A 30 24.16 -14.84 -6.24
CA SER A 30 22.87 -14.47 -5.66
C SER A 30 23.01 -13.33 -4.65
N GLU A 31 24.03 -13.36 -3.77
CA GLU A 31 24.28 -12.27 -2.82
C GLU A 31 24.71 -10.98 -3.51
N VAL A 32 25.55 -11.04 -4.53
CA VAL A 32 25.92 -9.87 -5.33
C VAL A 32 24.68 -9.25 -6.00
N GLN A 33 23.80 -10.07 -6.57
CA GLN A 33 22.54 -9.59 -7.16
C GLN A 33 21.64 -8.92 -6.12
N LYS A 34 21.49 -9.49 -4.92
CA LYS A 34 20.72 -8.87 -3.84
C LYS A 34 21.29 -7.49 -3.45
N LEU A 35 22.61 -7.37 -3.32
CA LEU A 35 23.27 -6.11 -3.02
C LEU A 35 23.09 -5.07 -4.14
N GLN A 36 23.18 -5.49 -5.40
CA GLN A 36 22.94 -4.62 -6.55
C GLN A 36 21.50 -4.10 -6.58
N ALA A 37 20.53 -5.00 -6.40
CA ALA A 37 19.12 -4.64 -6.33
C ALA A 37 18.85 -3.67 -5.16
N ARG A 38 19.45 -3.92 -3.99
CA ARG A 38 19.34 -3.04 -2.84
C ARG A 38 19.91 -1.66 -3.11
N ALA A 39 21.08 -1.57 -3.72
CA ALA A 39 21.69 -0.30 -4.09
C ALA A 39 20.82 0.50 -5.09
N ALA A 40 20.19 -0.19 -6.04
CA ALA A 40 19.23 0.44 -6.95
C ALA A 40 18.00 0.95 -6.21
N TYR A 41 17.47 0.18 -5.27
CA TYR A 41 16.35 0.59 -4.43
C TYR A 41 16.70 1.80 -3.54
N ASP A 42 17.86 1.78 -2.89
CA ASP A 42 18.31 2.89 -2.03
C ASP A 42 18.48 4.19 -2.86
N ARG A 43 18.97 4.09 -4.12
CA ARG A 43 18.97 5.21 -5.07
C ARG A 43 17.55 5.72 -5.37
N ALA A 44 16.60 4.80 -5.57
CA ALA A 44 15.21 5.17 -5.80
C ALA A 44 14.63 5.96 -4.62
N LEU A 45 14.86 5.50 -3.39
CA LEU A 45 14.44 6.22 -2.19
C LEU A 45 15.06 7.62 -2.09
N SER A 46 16.34 7.78 -2.47
CA SER A 46 16.98 9.09 -2.55
C SER A 46 16.26 10.00 -3.55
N TYR A 47 15.96 9.51 -4.75
CA TYR A 47 15.22 10.28 -5.75
C TYR A 47 13.81 10.66 -5.28
N LEU A 48 13.12 9.78 -4.53
CA LEU A 48 11.82 10.11 -3.96
C LEU A 48 11.92 11.20 -2.90
N ASN A 49 12.93 11.15 -2.04
CA ASN A 49 13.19 12.19 -1.06
C ASN A 49 13.45 13.55 -1.74
N ASP A 50 14.11 13.55 -2.90
CA ASP A 50 14.38 14.74 -3.71
C ASP A 50 13.20 15.14 -4.63
N LYS A 51 12.03 14.50 -4.46
CA LYS A 51 10.81 14.71 -5.26
C LYS A 51 11.02 14.49 -6.77
N GLN A 52 11.81 13.51 -7.12
CA GLN A 52 12.14 13.14 -8.49
C GLN A 52 11.54 11.76 -8.85
N PRO A 53 10.22 11.66 -9.15
CA PRO A 53 9.56 10.38 -9.36
C PRO A 53 10.04 9.64 -10.63
N ALA A 54 10.42 10.34 -11.69
CA ALA A 54 10.85 9.69 -12.95
C ALA A 54 12.17 8.91 -12.79
N PRO A 55 13.28 9.48 -12.28
CA PRO A 55 14.48 8.71 -11.97
C PRO A 55 14.27 7.65 -10.88
N ALA A 56 13.39 7.89 -9.88
CA ALA A 56 13.04 6.90 -8.90
C ALA A 56 12.41 5.66 -9.54
N MET A 57 11.46 5.86 -10.46
CA MET A 57 10.82 4.78 -11.21
C MET A 57 11.84 3.94 -11.98
N THR A 58 12.80 4.56 -12.65
CA THR A 58 13.86 3.86 -13.39
C THR A 58 14.73 3.02 -12.45
N ALA A 59 15.12 3.55 -11.30
CA ALA A 59 15.93 2.84 -10.31
C ALA A 59 15.13 1.67 -9.67
N LEU A 60 13.82 1.83 -9.44
CA LEU A 60 12.94 0.75 -8.97
C LEU A 60 12.81 -0.36 -10.00
N GLN A 61 12.67 -0.03 -11.28
CA GLN A 61 12.65 -1.02 -12.37
C GLN A 61 13.96 -1.80 -12.44
N GLU A 62 15.11 -1.14 -12.26
CA GLU A 62 16.42 -1.80 -12.15
C GLU A 62 16.44 -2.77 -10.95
N ALA A 63 16.04 -2.33 -9.76
CA ALA A 63 15.99 -3.17 -8.56
C ALA A 63 15.12 -4.42 -8.79
N ILE A 64 13.93 -4.25 -9.38
CA ILE A 64 13.01 -5.34 -9.70
C ILE A 64 13.59 -6.29 -10.76
N SER A 65 14.31 -5.77 -11.76
CA SER A 65 14.93 -6.60 -12.80
C SER A 65 16.04 -7.51 -12.26
N VAL A 66 16.80 -7.01 -11.28
CA VAL A 66 17.90 -7.73 -10.65
C VAL A 66 17.40 -8.71 -9.58
N ASN A 67 16.41 -8.32 -8.78
CA ASN A 67 15.80 -9.17 -7.76
C ASN A 67 14.26 -9.04 -7.78
N PRO A 68 13.55 -9.82 -8.60
CA PRO A 68 12.12 -9.71 -8.82
C PRO A 68 11.26 -10.16 -7.62
N ASN A 69 11.84 -10.89 -6.67
CA ASN A 69 11.13 -11.50 -5.55
C ASN A 69 11.19 -10.67 -4.25
N GLN A 70 11.26 -9.34 -4.40
CA GLN A 70 11.17 -8.40 -3.28
C GLN A 70 9.87 -7.58 -3.38
N ALA A 71 8.93 -7.89 -2.51
CA ALA A 71 7.61 -7.25 -2.49
C ALA A 71 7.73 -5.72 -2.34
N VAL A 72 8.63 -5.25 -1.47
CA VAL A 72 8.81 -3.82 -1.19
C VAL A 72 9.22 -3.00 -2.43
N TYR A 73 9.98 -3.56 -3.38
CA TYR A 73 10.36 -2.83 -4.59
C TYR A 73 9.15 -2.57 -5.48
N ARG A 74 8.26 -3.57 -5.58
CA ARG A 74 7.01 -3.45 -6.35
C ARG A 74 6.02 -2.54 -5.67
N ASP A 75 5.89 -2.64 -4.36
CA ASP A 75 5.03 -1.76 -3.57
C ASP A 75 5.45 -0.30 -3.74
N THR A 76 6.74 0.02 -3.55
CA THR A 76 7.26 1.38 -3.74
C THR A 76 7.05 1.89 -5.17
N LEU A 77 7.22 1.03 -6.20
CA LEU A 77 6.92 1.42 -7.58
C LEU A 77 5.43 1.69 -7.80
N GLY A 78 4.56 0.91 -7.17
CA GLY A 78 3.11 1.13 -7.18
C GLY A 78 2.74 2.49 -6.57
N VAL A 79 3.35 2.87 -5.44
CA VAL A 79 3.14 4.18 -4.80
C VAL A 79 3.56 5.31 -5.75
N VAL A 80 4.73 5.21 -6.38
CA VAL A 80 5.19 6.21 -7.37
C VAL A 80 4.22 6.33 -8.55
N LEU A 81 3.69 5.22 -9.02
CA LEU A 81 2.71 5.21 -10.12
C LEU A 81 1.39 5.86 -9.73
N LEU A 82 0.91 5.68 -8.46
CA LEU A 82 -0.25 6.40 -7.95
C LEU A 82 -0.01 7.90 -7.92
N GLU A 83 1.11 8.36 -7.39
CA GLU A 83 1.47 9.79 -7.37
C GLU A 83 1.52 10.41 -8.79
N LEU A 84 1.85 9.60 -9.80
CA LEU A 84 1.84 9.99 -11.21
C LEU A 84 0.45 9.85 -11.87
N GLY A 85 -0.59 9.52 -11.11
CA GLY A 85 -1.96 9.37 -11.63
C GLY A 85 -2.14 8.15 -12.54
N ARG A 86 -1.41 7.05 -12.29
CA ARG A 86 -1.45 5.81 -13.09
C ARG A 86 -1.97 4.63 -12.25
N PRO A 87 -3.22 4.68 -11.77
CA PRO A 87 -3.74 3.68 -10.83
C PRO A 87 -3.79 2.27 -11.39
N ASP A 88 -4.11 2.08 -12.69
CA ASP A 88 -4.15 0.72 -13.25
C ASP A 88 -2.77 0.04 -13.27
N MET A 89 -1.70 0.78 -13.57
CA MET A 89 -0.34 0.25 -13.49
C MET A 89 0.08 0.00 -12.03
N ALA A 90 -0.31 0.88 -11.11
CA ALA A 90 -0.05 0.70 -9.68
C ALA A 90 -0.71 -0.59 -9.16
N ILE A 91 -1.96 -0.86 -9.55
CA ILE A 91 -2.68 -2.10 -9.19
C ILE A 91 -1.86 -3.33 -9.55
N GLU A 92 -1.31 -3.40 -10.79
CA GLU A 92 -0.50 -4.54 -11.22
C GLU A 92 0.73 -4.75 -10.31
N HIS A 93 1.40 -3.66 -9.94
CA HIS A 93 2.57 -3.74 -9.07
C HIS A 93 2.22 -4.13 -7.64
N PHE A 94 1.14 -3.58 -7.07
CA PHE A 94 0.67 -3.98 -5.74
C PHE A 94 0.17 -5.42 -5.69
N GLN A 95 -0.53 -5.89 -6.73
CA GLN A 95 -0.93 -7.29 -6.83
C GLN A 95 0.29 -8.22 -6.82
N LYS A 96 1.36 -7.86 -7.56
CA LYS A 96 2.61 -8.62 -7.52
C LYS A 96 3.31 -8.53 -6.16
N ALA A 97 3.23 -7.42 -5.45
CA ALA A 97 3.79 -7.30 -4.11
C ALA A 97 3.11 -8.27 -3.13
N VAL A 98 1.77 -8.33 -3.13
CA VAL A 98 1.01 -9.22 -2.24
C VAL A 98 1.06 -10.71 -2.67
N GLU A 99 1.33 -11.00 -3.95
CA GLU A 99 1.65 -12.36 -4.41
C GLU A 99 3.01 -12.84 -3.87
N ILE A 100 4.01 -11.95 -3.83
CA ILE A 100 5.36 -12.26 -3.31
C ILE A 100 5.34 -12.40 -1.79
N ASP A 101 4.65 -11.47 -1.10
CA ASP A 101 4.53 -11.47 0.35
C ASP A 101 3.05 -11.33 0.78
N PRO A 102 2.35 -12.45 1.00
CA PRO A 102 0.92 -12.45 1.38
C PRO A 102 0.61 -11.89 2.78
N ILE A 103 1.64 -11.57 3.58
CA ILE A 103 1.46 -10.94 4.91
C ILE A 103 1.92 -9.47 4.94
N TYR A 104 2.26 -8.89 3.79
CA TYR A 104 2.64 -7.49 3.67
C TYR A 104 1.39 -6.59 3.71
N ALA A 105 1.00 -6.18 4.92
CA ALA A 105 -0.24 -5.45 5.19
C ALA A 105 -0.32 -4.11 4.45
N ASP A 106 0.76 -3.33 4.42
CA ASP A 106 0.78 -2.02 3.76
C ASP A 106 0.60 -2.14 2.24
N ALA A 107 1.10 -3.21 1.60
CA ALA A 107 0.87 -3.44 0.18
C ALA A 107 -0.61 -3.71 -0.14
N TYR A 108 -1.35 -4.40 0.75
CA TYR A 108 -2.80 -4.53 0.60
C TYR A 108 -3.52 -3.20 0.80
N PHE A 109 -3.07 -2.36 1.73
CA PHE A 109 -3.61 -1.01 1.90
C PHE A 109 -3.40 -0.16 0.64
N HIS A 110 -2.20 -0.16 0.07
CA HIS A 110 -1.88 0.55 -1.17
C HIS A 110 -2.67 0.01 -2.37
N LEU A 111 -2.84 -1.34 -2.46
CA LEU A 111 -3.70 -1.96 -3.45
C LEU A 111 -5.14 -1.46 -3.34
N GLY A 112 -5.68 -1.41 -2.12
CA GLY A 112 -7.01 -0.87 -1.85
C GLY A 112 -7.15 0.57 -2.31
N THR A 113 -6.13 1.40 -2.06
CA THR A 113 -6.09 2.81 -2.49
C THR A 113 -6.09 2.94 -4.01
N ALA A 114 -5.26 2.17 -4.71
CA ALA A 114 -5.22 2.17 -6.18
C ALA A 114 -6.54 1.69 -6.79
N LEU A 115 -7.16 0.65 -6.22
CA LEU A 115 -8.47 0.15 -6.64
C LEU A 115 -9.58 1.19 -6.42
N ALA A 116 -9.55 1.92 -5.30
CA ALA A 116 -10.50 2.99 -5.02
C ALA A 116 -10.35 4.17 -5.99
N GLU A 117 -9.14 4.58 -6.34
CA GLU A 117 -8.87 5.58 -7.38
C GLU A 117 -9.38 5.13 -8.76
N ALA A 118 -9.24 3.84 -9.08
CA ALA A 118 -9.80 3.23 -10.27
C ALA A 118 -11.32 2.96 -10.17
N ARG A 119 -11.99 3.39 -9.08
CA ARG A 119 -13.41 3.17 -8.75
C ARG A 119 -13.85 1.71 -8.70
N LYS A 120 -12.93 0.79 -8.49
CA LYS A 120 -13.17 -0.65 -8.27
C LYS A 120 -13.48 -0.89 -6.79
N TRP A 121 -14.65 -0.38 -6.35
CA TRP A 121 -14.97 -0.23 -4.92
C TRP A 121 -15.05 -1.57 -4.15
N ASP A 122 -15.63 -2.61 -4.74
CA ASP A 122 -15.74 -3.92 -4.09
C ASP A 122 -14.36 -4.55 -3.87
N ASP A 123 -13.47 -4.45 -4.86
CA ASP A 123 -12.10 -4.94 -4.76
C ASP A 123 -11.30 -4.12 -3.74
N ALA A 124 -11.51 -2.79 -3.69
CA ALA A 124 -10.89 -1.92 -2.70
C ALA A 124 -11.30 -2.31 -1.27
N VAL A 125 -12.60 -2.58 -1.04
CA VAL A 125 -13.11 -3.07 0.25
C VAL A 125 -12.44 -4.40 0.63
N ALA A 126 -12.30 -5.33 -0.31
CA ALA A 126 -11.63 -6.61 -0.06
C ALA A 126 -10.15 -6.40 0.33
N ALA A 127 -9.42 -5.54 -0.40
CA ALA A 127 -8.02 -5.24 -0.14
C ALA A 127 -7.82 -4.56 1.23
N TYR A 128 -8.63 -3.54 1.57
CA TYR A 128 -8.54 -2.89 2.88
C TYR A 128 -8.88 -3.84 4.03
N LYS A 129 -9.92 -4.68 3.89
CA LYS A 129 -10.24 -5.69 4.90
C LYS A 129 -9.09 -6.69 5.09
N LYS A 130 -8.41 -7.08 4.01
CA LYS A 130 -7.24 -7.94 4.09
C LYS A 130 -6.08 -7.23 4.81
N ALA A 131 -5.78 -5.97 4.49
CA ALA A 131 -4.78 -5.18 5.19
C ALA A 131 -5.07 -5.13 6.71
N LEU A 132 -6.30 -4.78 7.08
CA LEU A 132 -6.75 -4.68 8.47
C LEU A 132 -6.75 -6.03 9.23
N SER A 133 -6.77 -7.16 8.52
CA SER A 133 -6.67 -8.48 9.14
C SER A 133 -5.23 -8.87 9.52
N LEU A 134 -4.24 -8.12 9.06
CA LEU A 134 -2.83 -8.40 9.28
C LEU A 134 -2.27 -7.50 10.40
N PRO A 135 -1.57 -8.07 11.40
CA PRO A 135 -1.12 -7.30 12.57
C PRO A 135 0.02 -6.32 12.26
N THR A 136 0.61 -6.41 11.07
CA THR A 136 1.74 -5.59 10.64
C THR A 136 1.33 -4.29 9.93
N LEU A 137 0.02 -4.00 9.82
CA LEU A 137 -0.45 -2.76 9.22
C LEU A 137 -0.03 -1.56 10.06
N THR A 138 0.68 -0.63 9.41
CA THR A 138 1.28 0.54 10.12
C THR A 138 0.30 1.68 10.36
N ILE A 139 -0.80 1.76 9.60
CA ILE A 139 -1.77 2.87 9.59
C ILE A 139 -3.23 2.37 9.61
N PRO A 140 -3.66 1.64 10.65
CA PRO A 140 -5.00 1.04 10.70
C PRO A 140 -6.13 2.09 10.71
N GLU A 141 -5.91 3.29 11.25
CA GLU A 141 -6.86 4.40 11.24
C GLU A 141 -7.14 4.88 9.81
N SER A 142 -6.09 5.06 8.99
CA SER A 142 -6.21 5.45 7.59
C SER A 142 -6.87 4.36 6.73
N ALA A 143 -6.54 3.09 7.01
CA ALA A 143 -7.15 1.97 6.32
C ALA A 143 -8.66 1.87 6.60
N ASN A 144 -9.09 2.07 7.85
CA ASN A 144 -10.51 2.12 8.21
C ASN A 144 -11.21 3.33 7.58
N GLN A 145 -10.57 4.50 7.54
CA GLN A 145 -11.11 5.69 6.89
C GLN A 145 -11.35 5.45 5.38
N ASN A 146 -10.39 4.87 4.68
CA ASN A 146 -10.50 4.57 3.25
C ASN A 146 -11.51 3.44 2.99
N LEU A 147 -11.56 2.40 3.84
CA LEU A 147 -12.59 1.38 3.81
C LEU A 147 -13.99 1.98 3.97
N GLY A 148 -14.16 2.89 4.94
CA GLY A 148 -15.43 3.57 5.15
C GLY A 148 -15.87 4.40 3.95
N LEU A 149 -14.94 5.09 3.28
CA LEU A 149 -15.21 5.82 2.04
C LEU A 149 -15.61 4.87 0.88
N ALA A 150 -14.91 3.76 0.72
CA ALA A 150 -15.25 2.75 -0.30
C ALA A 150 -16.65 2.16 -0.05
N LEU A 151 -16.98 1.85 1.20
CA LEU A 151 -18.31 1.38 1.61
C LEU A 151 -19.41 2.43 1.34
N TYR A 152 -19.13 3.71 1.56
CA TYR A 152 -20.02 4.82 1.21
C TYR A 152 -20.33 4.83 -0.30
N HIS A 153 -19.34 4.68 -1.15
CA HIS A 153 -19.54 4.62 -2.61
C HIS A 153 -20.36 3.40 -3.05
N LEU A 154 -20.27 2.30 -2.32
CA LEU A 154 -21.12 1.11 -2.51
C LEU A 154 -22.52 1.27 -1.89
N LYS A 155 -22.84 2.41 -1.29
CA LYS A 155 -24.10 2.69 -0.56
C LYS A 155 -24.33 1.77 0.66
N ARG A 156 -23.26 1.15 1.19
CA ARG A 156 -23.26 0.31 2.39
C ARG A 156 -23.12 1.21 3.62
N TYR A 157 -24.07 2.13 3.81
CA TYR A 157 -23.95 3.25 4.73
C TYR A 157 -23.78 2.84 6.19
N GLN A 158 -24.47 1.82 6.67
CA GLN A 158 -24.33 1.33 8.04
C GLN A 158 -22.93 0.80 8.34
N GLU A 159 -22.34 0.03 7.40
CA GLU A 159 -20.98 -0.47 7.53
C GLU A 159 -19.96 0.68 7.44
N ALA A 160 -20.21 1.65 6.54
CA ALA A 160 -19.38 2.85 6.42
C ALA A 160 -19.37 3.65 7.73
N GLU A 161 -20.53 3.89 8.35
CA GLU A 161 -20.64 4.58 9.63
C GLU A 161 -19.83 3.89 10.71
N GLN A 162 -20.02 2.58 10.89
CA GLN A 162 -19.31 1.80 11.92
C GLN A 162 -17.78 1.89 11.70
N THR A 163 -17.34 1.70 10.47
CA THR A 163 -15.92 1.72 10.09
C THR A 163 -15.30 3.10 10.31
N LEU A 164 -16.00 4.18 9.93
CA LEU A 164 -15.50 5.56 10.10
C LEU A 164 -15.46 5.96 11.58
N ARG A 165 -16.46 5.58 12.38
CA ARG A 165 -16.43 5.77 13.83
C ARG A 165 -15.25 5.03 14.47
N PHE A 166 -14.95 3.85 14.00
CA PHE A 166 -13.79 3.10 14.47
C PHE A 166 -12.47 3.80 14.08
N ALA A 167 -12.34 4.30 12.83
CA ALA A 167 -11.20 5.11 12.42
C ALA A 167 -11.00 6.34 13.33
N ILE A 168 -12.08 7.06 13.65
CA ILE A 168 -12.07 8.20 14.59
C ILE A 168 -11.65 7.77 16.00
N SER A 169 -12.03 6.60 16.46
CA SER A 169 -11.62 6.11 17.78
C SER A 169 -10.13 5.77 17.85
N LEU A 170 -9.51 5.36 16.73
CA LEU A 170 -8.08 5.11 16.61
C LEU A 170 -7.29 6.42 16.53
N ASP A 171 -7.75 7.36 15.70
CA ASP A 171 -7.18 8.70 15.62
C ASP A 171 -8.29 9.78 15.65
N PRO A 172 -8.54 10.41 16.82
CA PRO A 172 -9.51 11.50 16.95
C PRO A 172 -9.16 12.78 16.17
N LYS A 173 -7.97 12.86 15.57
CA LYS A 173 -7.54 13.99 14.73
C LYS A 173 -7.66 13.69 13.23
N LEU A 174 -8.13 12.51 12.85
CA LEU A 174 -8.27 12.10 11.46
C LEU A 174 -9.43 12.87 10.79
N GLN A 175 -9.14 14.07 10.33
CA GLN A 175 -10.10 15.03 9.76
C GLN A 175 -10.96 14.41 8.66
N ALA A 176 -10.34 13.63 7.76
CA ALA A 176 -11.04 13.02 6.64
C ALA A 176 -12.09 11.98 7.08
N ALA A 177 -11.89 11.30 8.22
CA ALA A 177 -12.88 10.35 8.73
C ALA A 177 -14.17 11.06 9.19
N TYR A 178 -14.07 12.23 9.85
CA TYR A 178 -15.24 13.03 10.19
C TYR A 178 -15.97 13.55 8.94
N TYR A 179 -15.22 14.02 7.95
CA TYR A 179 -15.81 14.46 6.69
C TYR A 179 -16.56 13.32 5.97
N ASN A 180 -15.93 12.17 5.84
CA ASN A 180 -16.54 10.99 5.21
C ASN A 180 -17.77 10.49 5.98
N LEU A 181 -17.74 10.53 7.31
CA LEU A 181 -18.88 10.21 8.16
C LEU A 181 -20.04 11.20 7.91
N GLY A 182 -19.73 12.48 7.74
CA GLY A 182 -20.70 13.48 7.34
C GLY A 182 -21.37 13.19 6.01
N LEU A 183 -20.61 12.70 5.02
CA LEU A 183 -21.17 12.27 3.74
C LEU A 183 -22.15 11.11 3.91
N VAL A 184 -21.83 10.14 4.77
CA VAL A 184 -22.73 9.02 5.11
C VAL A 184 -24.04 9.53 5.69
N PHE A 185 -24.00 10.43 6.68
CA PHE A 185 -25.18 10.98 7.31
C PHE A 185 -26.03 11.82 6.35
N VAL A 186 -25.40 12.56 5.43
CA VAL A 186 -26.13 13.27 4.38
C VAL A 186 -26.88 12.28 3.48
N ALA A 187 -26.24 11.19 3.07
CA ALA A 187 -26.86 10.16 2.23
C ALA A 187 -28.05 9.46 2.90
N GLU A 188 -28.02 9.35 4.24
CA GLU A 188 -29.11 8.81 5.06
C GLU A 188 -30.13 9.88 5.50
N ASN A 189 -30.01 11.13 5.04
CA ASN A 189 -30.85 12.28 5.42
C ASN A 189 -30.79 12.64 6.94
N ARG A 190 -29.72 12.28 7.61
CA ARG A 190 -29.44 12.54 9.04
C ARG A 190 -28.72 13.89 9.19
N LYS A 191 -29.41 14.98 8.86
CA LYS A 191 -28.82 16.32 8.67
C LYS A 191 -28.10 16.87 9.90
N GLU A 192 -28.67 16.71 11.10
CA GLU A 192 -28.07 17.29 12.32
C GLU A 192 -26.79 16.54 12.73
N GLU A 193 -26.75 15.22 12.53
CA GLU A 193 -25.54 14.45 12.76
C GLU A 193 -24.46 14.78 11.71
N ALA A 194 -24.85 14.99 10.45
CA ALA A 194 -23.94 15.44 9.41
C ALA A 194 -23.30 16.80 9.78
N LYS A 195 -24.10 17.78 10.20
CA LYS A 195 -23.57 19.08 10.67
C LYS A 195 -22.60 18.92 11.82
N ALA A 196 -22.92 18.09 12.81
CA ALA A 196 -22.05 17.87 13.96
C ALA A 196 -20.64 17.39 13.55
N VAL A 197 -20.56 16.37 12.68
CA VAL A 197 -19.27 15.84 12.26
C VAL A 197 -18.54 16.74 11.25
N PHE A 198 -19.25 17.47 10.38
CA PHE A 198 -18.61 18.48 9.52
C PHE A 198 -18.01 19.63 10.33
N ARG A 199 -18.66 20.07 11.44
CA ARG A 199 -18.07 21.05 12.36
C ARG A 199 -16.76 20.52 12.96
N GLN A 200 -16.73 19.25 13.39
CA GLN A 200 -15.51 18.63 13.89
C GLN A 200 -14.40 18.61 12.81
N ALA A 201 -14.73 18.21 11.59
CA ALA A 201 -13.78 18.25 10.48
C ALA A 201 -13.24 19.68 10.25
N THR A 202 -14.10 20.70 10.30
CA THR A 202 -13.69 22.11 10.16
C THR A 202 -12.80 22.56 11.30
N GLN A 203 -13.14 22.22 12.55
CA GLN A 203 -12.39 22.64 13.73
C GLN A 203 -10.97 22.06 13.79
N LEU A 204 -10.78 20.83 13.30
CA LEU A 204 -9.47 20.17 13.30
C LEU A 204 -8.44 20.89 12.41
N ALA A 205 -8.84 21.32 11.21
CA ALA A 205 -7.97 22.07 10.29
C ALA A 205 -8.82 22.89 9.31
N PRO A 206 -9.25 24.11 9.68
CA PRO A 206 -10.21 24.92 8.91
C PRO A 206 -9.69 25.30 7.51
N ASP A 207 -8.38 25.51 7.38
CA ASP A 207 -7.74 25.97 6.14
C ASP A 207 -7.30 24.81 5.22
N SER A 208 -7.45 23.56 5.67
CA SER A 208 -7.16 22.40 4.84
C SER A 208 -8.22 22.22 3.74
N PRO A 209 -7.90 21.55 2.63
CA PRO A 209 -8.90 21.22 1.60
C PRO A 209 -10.13 20.49 2.16
N VAL A 210 -9.93 19.58 3.13
CA VAL A 210 -11.02 18.85 3.79
C VAL A 210 -11.85 19.79 4.70
N GLY A 211 -11.20 20.68 5.42
CA GLY A 211 -11.87 21.68 6.27
C GLY A 211 -12.75 22.64 5.45
N GLN A 212 -12.23 23.14 4.33
CA GLN A 212 -12.98 23.96 3.40
C GLN A 212 -14.18 23.21 2.80
N ALA A 213 -13.96 21.96 2.36
CA ALA A 213 -15.04 21.11 1.87
C ALA A 213 -16.13 20.87 2.94
N ALA A 214 -15.73 20.66 4.20
CA ALA A 214 -16.67 20.51 5.31
C ALA A 214 -17.49 21.81 5.56
N GLN A 215 -16.87 22.99 5.49
CA GLN A 215 -17.57 24.27 5.58
C GLN A 215 -18.60 24.44 4.46
N ASP A 216 -18.26 24.07 3.23
CA ASP A 216 -19.20 24.16 2.12
C ASP A 216 -20.38 23.19 2.29
N ARG A 217 -20.15 22.00 2.86
CA ARG A 217 -21.25 21.09 3.23
C ARG A 217 -22.13 21.67 4.33
N LEU A 218 -21.57 22.35 5.35
CA LEU A 218 -22.35 23.02 6.40
C LEU A 218 -23.24 24.11 5.80
N LYS A 219 -22.71 24.97 4.93
CA LYS A 219 -23.50 25.99 4.22
C LYS A 219 -24.65 25.37 3.42
N ALA A 220 -24.37 24.27 2.68
CA ALA A 220 -25.39 23.57 1.90
C ALA A 220 -26.49 22.95 2.79
N LEU A 221 -26.19 22.63 4.05
CA LEU A 221 -27.14 22.14 5.05
C LEU A 221 -27.87 23.28 5.80
N GLY A 222 -27.70 24.53 5.36
CA GLY A 222 -28.36 25.72 5.93
C GLY A 222 -27.70 26.28 7.19
N GLU A 223 -26.42 26.00 7.42
CA GLU A 223 -25.65 26.63 8.50
C GLU A 223 -24.93 27.87 7.97
N SER A 224 -25.28 29.05 8.53
CA SER A 224 -24.59 30.30 8.19
C SER A 224 -23.14 30.26 8.71
N ALA A 225 -22.17 30.70 7.90
CA ALA A 225 -20.82 30.96 8.38
C ALA A 225 -20.89 31.97 9.55
N LYS A 226 -20.37 31.58 10.69
CA LYS A 226 -20.14 32.52 11.82
C LYS A 226 -18.83 33.24 11.60
#